data_efe30b9b2e1457659ee8263139c6203a
#
_entry.id   efe30b9b2e1457659ee8263139c6203a
#
_cell.length_a   1.000
_cell.length_b   1.000
_cell.length_c   1.000
_cell.angle_alpha   90.00
_cell.angle_beta   90.00
_cell.angle_gamma   90.00
#
_symmetry.space_group_name_H-M   'P 1'
#
loop_
_entity.id
_entity.type
_entity.pdbx_description
1 polymer ?
#
loop_
_entity_poly.entity_id
_entity_poly.type
_entity_poly.pdbx_seq_one_letter_code
_entity_poly.pdbx_strand_id
1 'polypeptide(L)'
;MRIQYNQGLFTQNRYNYTNTELNSTLNKLSSGYKINQAADDAAGLSISEKMRAQIRGLNQAGENIQDGLSLINTADGGLANILDPNLQRLRELAVQASNDTLTDEDRQKVQQEVDQIIKGIRDIASNTEFNGMYLLAGMADKDGSSIPSGSLAQYVQQVTTSGGVTDKYTYNSIDYASAIIDFNNINSPSDIANLEGKGVYYTCCSCNQAYSIKFVNGNPDTSRLNDPNPVMEVDVSTITNGTDLVNKIIETAYGQPGFVYDPTPTNTNTLPNGATNFVKHYSQLAADGGKLYIYDYRPQYANINWPINDSGVFELNVFGETERDKDLFLHLNIQVGSNSGQSVRVSIPNVTVEQLNIDPVLVNSQEHASSAITKVDHAIMKASKARSTLGAYQNMFEHAYNNVKNTEENLTKAESSLRDADIAKEMSKLKKDQVLLQSSQSLMAQINQMSQGILEILG
;
A
#
# COMPACT_ATOMS: atom_id res chain seq x y z
N MET A 1 41.46 78.42 -7.51
CA MET A 1 40.12 77.81 -7.69
C MET A 1 40.10 76.31 -8.05
N ARG A 2 40.90 75.81 -8.97
CA ARG A 2 40.88 74.36 -9.38
C ARG A 2 41.22 73.40 -8.22
N ILE A 3 42.13 73.70 -7.34
CA ILE A 3 42.56 72.83 -6.25
C ILE A 3 41.49 72.69 -5.16
N GLN A 4 40.79 73.76 -4.82
CA GLN A 4 39.73 73.77 -3.81
C GLN A 4 38.43 73.12 -4.31
N TYR A 5 38.10 73.30 -5.58
CA TYR A 5 36.99 72.63 -6.23
C TYR A 5 37.19 71.10 -6.20
N ASN A 6 38.42 70.63 -6.44
CA ASN A 6 38.79 69.21 -6.34
C ASN A 6 38.66 68.65 -4.92
N GLN A 7 39.01 69.41 -3.86
CA GLN A 7 38.88 68.99 -2.48
C GLN A 7 37.41 68.89 -2.04
N GLY A 8 36.55 69.85 -2.47
CA GLY A 8 35.14 69.84 -2.24
C GLY A 8 34.44 68.62 -2.86
N LEU A 9 34.70 68.34 -4.14
CA LEU A 9 34.19 67.14 -4.81
C LEU A 9 34.67 65.84 -4.18
N PHE A 10 35.94 65.77 -3.77
CA PHE A 10 36.48 64.60 -3.09
C PHE A 10 35.74 64.33 -1.76
N THR A 11 35.54 65.39 -0.96
CA THR A 11 34.85 65.28 0.34
C THR A 11 33.36 64.89 0.15
N GLN A 12 32.70 65.44 -0.85
CA GLN A 12 31.32 65.11 -1.19
C GLN A 12 31.18 63.68 -1.68
N ASN A 13 32.06 63.20 -2.53
CA ASN A 13 32.09 61.80 -2.94
C ASN A 13 32.33 60.86 -1.76
N ARG A 14 33.22 61.24 -0.84
CA ARG A 14 33.48 60.48 0.38
C ARG A 14 32.28 60.44 1.31
N TYR A 15 31.56 61.55 1.46
CA TYR A 15 30.32 61.65 2.21
C TYR A 15 29.23 60.74 1.62
N ASN A 16 28.99 60.83 0.31
CA ASN A 16 28.02 59.99 -0.39
C ASN A 16 28.33 58.51 -0.26
N TYR A 17 29.62 58.12 -0.44
CA TYR A 17 30.06 56.74 -0.23
C TYR A 17 29.80 56.23 1.19
N THR A 18 30.22 57.03 2.21
CA THR A 18 30.02 56.65 3.62
C THR A 18 28.55 56.56 3.98
N ASN A 19 27.69 57.45 3.45
CA ASN A 19 26.25 57.40 3.64
C ASN A 19 25.63 56.13 3.03
N THR A 20 26.07 55.75 1.82
CA THR A 20 25.62 54.49 1.16
C THR A 20 26.06 53.27 1.97
N GLU A 21 27.30 53.22 2.48
CA GLU A 21 27.83 52.15 3.34
C GLU A 21 27.03 52.07 4.67
N LEU A 22 26.73 53.22 5.28
CA LEU A 22 25.93 53.31 6.50
C LEU A 22 24.55 52.70 6.30
N ASN A 23 23.86 53.08 5.23
CA ASN A 23 22.54 52.54 4.89
C ASN A 23 22.59 51.04 4.64
N SER A 24 23.61 50.53 3.92
CA SER A 24 23.83 49.09 3.70
C SER A 24 24.05 48.37 5.04
N THR A 25 24.88 48.90 5.95
CA THR A 25 25.14 48.33 7.27
C THR A 25 23.88 48.32 8.14
N LEU A 26 23.06 49.39 8.09
CA LEU A 26 21.77 49.48 8.77
C LEU A 26 20.79 48.42 8.25
N ASN A 27 20.73 48.23 6.95
CA ASN A 27 19.88 47.20 6.34
C ASN A 27 20.29 45.77 6.78
N LYS A 28 21.60 45.49 6.81
CA LYS A 28 22.13 44.21 7.30
C LYS A 28 21.87 43.98 8.79
N LEU A 29 22.01 45.04 9.59
CA LEU A 29 21.73 44.96 11.00
C LEU A 29 20.24 44.78 11.32
N SER A 30 19.37 45.47 10.56
CA SER A 30 17.92 45.39 10.71
C SER A 30 17.38 44.03 10.27
N SER A 31 17.92 43.44 9.20
CA SER A 31 17.47 42.14 8.69
C SER A 31 18.11 40.95 9.40
N GLY A 32 19.30 41.14 10.03
CA GLY A 32 20.12 40.07 10.57
C GLY A 32 20.91 39.30 9.50
N TYR A 33 20.79 39.68 8.23
CA TYR A 33 21.47 39.01 7.14
C TYR A 33 22.56 39.86 6.49
N LYS A 34 23.69 39.24 6.13
CA LYS A 34 24.74 39.90 5.35
C LYS A 34 24.43 40.01 3.87
N ILE A 35 23.57 39.11 3.34
CA ILE A 35 23.10 39.07 1.95
C ILE A 35 21.61 39.32 1.94
N ASN A 36 21.19 40.55 1.59
CA ASN A 36 19.79 40.95 1.52
C ASN A 36 19.25 41.03 0.08
N GLN A 37 20.12 41.43 -0.84
CA GLN A 37 19.75 41.67 -2.23
C GLN A 37 20.80 41.07 -3.17
N ALA A 38 20.40 40.84 -4.43
CA ALA A 38 21.33 40.24 -5.41
C ALA A 38 22.59 41.06 -5.66
N ALA A 39 22.54 42.37 -5.37
CA ALA A 39 23.71 43.27 -5.49
C ALA A 39 24.78 43.02 -4.37
N ASP A 40 24.41 42.44 -3.23
CA ASP A 40 25.35 42.09 -2.17
C ASP A 40 26.22 40.89 -2.56
N ASP A 41 25.57 39.80 -3.03
CA ASP A 41 26.23 38.59 -3.52
C ASP A 41 25.18 37.75 -4.30
N ALA A 42 25.20 37.81 -5.63
CA ALA A 42 24.24 37.08 -6.47
C ALA A 42 24.40 35.57 -6.39
N ALA A 43 25.66 35.09 -6.26
CA ALA A 43 25.93 33.65 -6.18
C ALA A 43 25.52 33.10 -4.79
N GLY A 44 25.90 33.79 -3.71
CA GLY A 44 25.52 33.42 -2.35
C GLY A 44 24.00 33.47 -2.14
N LEU A 45 23.33 34.48 -2.69
CA LEU A 45 21.85 34.55 -2.64
C LEU A 45 21.19 33.37 -3.32
N SER A 46 21.62 33.03 -4.55
CA SER A 46 21.06 31.91 -5.30
C SER A 46 21.23 30.57 -4.56
N ILE A 47 22.43 30.35 -3.97
CA ILE A 47 22.71 29.14 -3.18
C ILE A 47 21.85 29.12 -1.91
N SER A 48 21.74 30.24 -1.19
CA SER A 48 20.94 30.31 0.03
C SER A 48 19.44 30.08 -0.23
N GLU A 49 18.89 30.64 -1.29
CA GLU A 49 17.48 30.41 -1.65
C GLU A 49 17.24 28.95 -2.04
N LYS A 50 18.18 28.27 -2.71
CA LYS A 50 18.11 26.83 -2.97
C LYS A 50 18.16 26.03 -1.68
N MET A 51 19.04 26.37 -0.74
CA MET A 51 19.11 25.71 0.57
C MET A 51 17.82 25.93 1.36
N ARG A 52 17.25 27.12 1.37
CA ARG A 52 15.96 27.42 2.03
C ARG A 52 14.81 26.65 1.42
N ALA A 53 14.78 26.48 0.10
CA ALA A 53 13.78 25.64 -0.57
C ALA A 53 13.93 24.17 -0.14
N GLN A 54 15.18 23.68 -0.02
CA GLN A 54 15.45 22.33 0.46
C GLN A 54 15.06 22.14 1.93
N ILE A 55 15.39 23.10 2.81
CA ILE A 55 15.03 23.07 4.23
C ILE A 55 13.50 22.99 4.38
N ARG A 56 12.75 23.84 3.67
CA ARG A 56 11.27 23.78 3.68
C ARG A 56 10.75 22.46 3.14
N GLY A 57 11.35 21.92 2.09
CA GLY A 57 11.01 20.61 1.54
C GLY A 57 11.30 19.47 2.50
N LEU A 58 12.40 19.52 3.25
CA LEU A 58 12.75 18.52 4.27
C LEU A 58 11.81 18.60 5.49
N ASN A 59 11.40 19.81 5.91
CA ASN A 59 10.42 19.96 6.97
C ASN A 59 9.09 19.29 6.58
N GLN A 60 8.58 19.56 5.37
CA GLN A 60 7.37 18.92 4.88
C GLN A 60 7.56 17.40 4.75
N ALA A 61 8.73 16.93 4.31
CA ALA A 61 9.04 15.51 4.26
C ALA A 61 9.04 14.87 5.66
N GLY A 62 9.50 15.59 6.67
CA GLY A 62 9.42 15.16 8.07
C GLY A 62 7.98 14.99 8.55
N GLU A 63 7.08 15.91 8.21
CA GLU A 63 5.65 15.81 8.50
C GLU A 63 5.02 14.62 7.76
N ASN A 64 5.31 14.46 6.47
CA ASN A 64 4.82 13.33 5.69
C ASN A 64 5.26 11.97 6.26
N ILE A 65 6.48 11.87 6.80
CA ILE A 65 6.98 10.65 7.45
C ILE A 65 6.20 10.39 8.74
N GLN A 66 5.87 11.40 9.53
CA GLN A 66 5.08 11.24 10.75
C GLN A 66 3.64 10.80 10.43
N ASP A 67 3.05 11.34 9.37
CA ASP A 67 1.74 10.91 8.88
C ASP A 67 1.80 9.44 8.43
N GLY A 68 2.87 9.05 7.71
CA GLY A 68 3.13 7.67 7.33
C GLY A 68 3.28 6.73 8.51
N LEU A 69 4.00 7.14 9.56
CA LEU A 69 4.12 6.37 10.81
C LEU A 69 2.77 6.22 11.51
N SER A 70 1.97 7.27 11.56
CA SER A 70 0.63 7.24 12.16
C SER A 70 -0.30 6.28 11.42
N LEU A 71 -0.24 6.29 10.09
CA LEU A 71 -0.98 5.36 9.25
C LEU A 71 -0.56 3.90 9.49
N ILE A 72 0.75 3.62 9.52
CA ILE A 72 1.28 2.27 9.79
C ILE A 72 0.90 1.80 11.21
N ASN A 73 0.97 2.67 12.20
CA ASN A 73 0.56 2.36 13.57
C ASN A 73 -0.93 2.02 13.67
N THR A 74 -1.78 2.71 12.92
CA THR A 74 -3.21 2.41 12.84
C THR A 74 -3.44 1.04 12.20
N ALA A 75 -2.74 0.72 11.11
CA ALA A 75 -2.82 -0.60 10.48
C ALA A 75 -2.30 -1.71 11.39
N ASP A 76 -1.18 -1.52 12.09
CA ASP A 76 -0.64 -2.51 13.04
C ASP A 76 -1.58 -2.72 14.23
N GLY A 77 -2.23 -1.66 14.72
CA GLY A 77 -3.23 -1.76 15.78
C GLY A 77 -4.44 -2.61 15.38
N GLY A 78 -4.94 -2.44 14.15
CA GLY A 78 -5.99 -3.30 13.59
C GLY A 78 -5.55 -4.76 13.46
N LEU A 79 -4.34 -4.98 12.92
CA LEU A 79 -3.75 -6.32 12.81
C LEU A 79 -3.48 -6.98 14.16
N ALA A 80 -3.06 -6.22 15.17
CA ALA A 80 -2.87 -6.72 16.53
C ALA A 80 -4.18 -7.27 17.08
N ASN A 81 -5.28 -6.52 16.93
CA ASN A 81 -6.61 -6.93 17.37
C ASN A 81 -7.15 -8.15 16.59
N ILE A 82 -6.80 -8.32 15.33
CA ILE A 82 -7.14 -9.53 14.55
C ILE A 82 -6.35 -10.73 15.11
N LEU A 83 -5.06 -10.58 15.39
CA LEU A 83 -4.19 -11.66 15.84
C LEU A 83 -4.52 -12.09 17.26
N ASP A 84 -4.61 -11.13 18.17
CA ASP A 84 -4.88 -11.34 19.59
C ASP A 84 -5.94 -10.31 20.06
N PRO A 85 -7.11 -10.75 20.55
CA PRO A 85 -7.44 -12.12 20.97
C PRO A 85 -8.10 -13.00 19.89
N ASN A 86 -8.50 -12.45 18.71
CA ASN A 86 -9.46 -13.11 17.84
C ASN A 86 -8.95 -14.42 17.22
N LEU A 87 -7.82 -14.40 16.48
CA LEU A 87 -7.28 -15.64 15.87
C LEU A 87 -6.80 -16.64 16.91
N GLN A 88 -6.26 -16.18 18.05
CA GLN A 88 -5.86 -17.08 19.14
C GLN A 88 -7.10 -17.76 19.75
N ARG A 89 -8.18 -17.03 19.99
CA ARG A 89 -9.43 -17.59 20.49
C ARG A 89 -10.05 -18.57 19.49
N LEU A 90 -10.01 -18.22 18.21
CA LEU A 90 -10.47 -19.11 17.13
C LEU A 90 -9.72 -20.44 17.15
N ARG A 91 -8.39 -20.39 17.35
CA ARG A 91 -7.56 -21.58 17.50
C ARG A 91 -7.92 -22.42 18.72
N GLU A 92 -8.13 -21.79 19.89
CA GLU A 92 -8.57 -22.47 21.10
C GLU A 92 -9.89 -23.23 20.90
N LEU A 93 -10.88 -22.57 20.25
CA LEU A 93 -12.17 -23.16 19.95
C LEU A 93 -12.05 -24.34 18.97
N ALA A 94 -11.19 -24.22 17.96
CA ALA A 94 -10.92 -25.32 17.03
C ALA A 94 -10.28 -26.52 17.75
N VAL A 95 -9.31 -26.31 18.65
CA VAL A 95 -8.71 -27.35 19.46
C VAL A 95 -9.75 -27.95 20.43
N GLN A 96 -10.60 -27.13 21.04
CA GLN A 96 -11.68 -27.62 21.91
C GLN A 96 -12.66 -28.52 21.15
N ALA A 97 -13.09 -28.08 19.93
CA ALA A 97 -14.04 -28.82 19.12
C ALA A 97 -13.46 -30.12 18.53
N SER A 98 -12.13 -30.23 18.41
CA SER A 98 -11.46 -31.45 17.92
C SER A 98 -11.44 -32.58 18.93
N ASN A 99 -11.89 -32.34 20.17
CA ASN A 99 -11.92 -33.37 21.22
C ASN A 99 -13.14 -34.28 21.07
N ASP A 100 -12.93 -35.59 21.17
CA ASP A 100 -13.99 -36.62 21.10
C ASP A 100 -14.98 -36.59 22.26
N THR A 101 -14.72 -35.87 23.34
CA THR A 101 -15.62 -35.73 24.47
C THR A 101 -16.81 -34.82 24.23
N LEU A 102 -16.78 -33.99 23.16
CA LEU A 102 -17.89 -33.13 22.80
C LEU A 102 -18.90 -33.86 21.90
N THR A 103 -20.18 -33.57 22.14
CA THR A 103 -21.26 -33.99 21.24
C THR A 103 -21.35 -33.04 20.03
N ASP A 104 -22.03 -33.49 18.98
CA ASP A 104 -22.23 -32.60 17.80
C ASP A 104 -23.08 -31.37 18.14
N GLU A 105 -24.01 -31.47 19.10
CA GLU A 105 -24.74 -30.30 19.62
C GLU A 105 -23.81 -29.30 20.33
N ASP A 106 -22.82 -29.77 21.09
CA ASP A 106 -21.87 -28.91 21.76
C ASP A 106 -20.93 -28.25 20.74
N ARG A 107 -20.50 -29.00 19.72
CA ARG A 107 -19.73 -28.42 18.59
C ARG A 107 -20.51 -27.36 17.83
N GLN A 108 -21.82 -27.48 17.67
CA GLN A 108 -22.66 -26.45 17.07
C GLN A 108 -22.67 -25.16 17.91
N LYS A 109 -22.63 -25.26 19.24
CA LYS A 109 -22.52 -24.06 20.10
C LYS A 109 -21.15 -23.39 19.95
N VAL A 110 -20.10 -24.21 19.85
CA VAL A 110 -18.75 -23.70 19.56
C VAL A 110 -18.70 -23.03 18.18
N GLN A 111 -19.38 -23.60 17.18
CA GLN A 111 -19.49 -23.00 15.85
C GLN A 111 -20.12 -21.60 15.89
N GLN A 112 -21.14 -21.39 16.71
CA GLN A 112 -21.74 -20.06 16.87
C GLN A 112 -20.75 -19.02 17.41
N GLU A 113 -19.87 -19.42 18.35
CA GLU A 113 -18.80 -18.54 18.85
C GLU A 113 -17.76 -18.27 17.77
N VAL A 114 -17.37 -19.29 17.00
CA VAL A 114 -16.47 -19.17 15.85
C VAL A 114 -17.02 -18.17 14.83
N ASP A 115 -18.30 -18.27 14.46
CA ASP A 115 -18.94 -17.38 13.50
C ASP A 115 -18.94 -15.92 14.00
N GLN A 116 -19.14 -15.69 15.30
CA GLN A 116 -19.07 -14.34 15.88
C GLN A 116 -17.65 -13.77 15.85
N ILE A 117 -16.63 -14.59 16.11
CA ILE A 117 -15.24 -14.16 16.02
C ILE A 117 -14.87 -13.82 14.58
N ILE A 118 -15.25 -14.64 13.60
CA ILE A 118 -15.03 -14.38 12.17
C ILE A 118 -15.69 -13.05 11.76
N LYS A 119 -16.93 -12.82 12.22
CA LYS A 119 -17.61 -11.54 12.00
C LYS A 119 -16.84 -10.39 12.64
N GLY A 120 -16.35 -10.55 13.88
CA GLY A 120 -15.53 -9.54 14.55
C GLY A 120 -14.24 -9.22 13.78
N ILE A 121 -13.56 -10.23 13.24
CA ILE A 121 -12.38 -10.03 12.38
C ILE A 121 -12.74 -9.26 11.11
N ARG A 122 -13.86 -9.61 10.46
CA ARG A 122 -14.36 -8.90 9.26
C ARG A 122 -14.64 -7.43 9.59
N ASP A 123 -15.32 -7.17 10.71
CA ASP A 123 -15.63 -5.81 11.14
C ASP A 123 -14.35 -4.99 11.43
N ILE A 124 -13.34 -5.60 12.07
CA ILE A 124 -12.05 -4.93 12.33
C ILE A 124 -11.35 -4.62 11.00
N ALA A 125 -11.27 -5.58 10.08
CA ALA A 125 -10.62 -5.38 8.80
C ALA A 125 -11.30 -4.28 7.97
N SER A 126 -12.65 -4.23 8.00
CA SER A 126 -13.46 -3.28 7.24
C SER A 126 -13.49 -1.88 7.86
N ASN A 127 -13.33 -1.75 9.18
CA ASN A 127 -13.44 -0.49 9.90
C ASN A 127 -12.09 0.14 10.27
N THR A 128 -10.97 -0.56 10.01
CA THR A 128 -9.64 0.03 10.23
C THR A 128 -9.33 1.00 9.10
N GLU A 129 -9.54 2.28 9.38
CA GLU A 129 -9.35 3.35 8.41
C GLU A 129 -8.39 4.44 8.91
N PHE A 130 -7.77 5.15 7.99
CA PHE A 130 -6.97 6.34 8.23
C PHE A 130 -7.33 7.39 7.17
N ASN A 131 -7.88 8.52 7.60
CA ASN A 131 -8.31 9.62 6.71
C ASN A 131 -9.25 9.14 5.57
N GLY A 132 -10.22 8.26 5.90
CA GLY A 132 -11.18 7.70 4.94
C GLY A 132 -10.60 6.61 4.01
N MET A 133 -9.37 6.18 4.22
CA MET A 133 -8.77 5.05 3.50
C MET A 133 -8.84 3.80 4.37
N TYR A 134 -9.45 2.74 3.88
CA TYR A 134 -9.45 1.44 4.52
C TYR A 134 -8.07 0.80 4.37
N LEU A 135 -7.43 0.47 5.50
CA LEU A 135 -6.03 0.04 5.49
C LEU A 135 -5.87 -1.47 5.33
N LEU A 136 -6.80 -2.26 5.88
CA LEU A 136 -6.69 -3.71 6.00
C LEU A 136 -7.60 -4.47 5.03
N ALA A 137 -8.54 -3.79 4.40
CA ALA A 137 -9.50 -4.38 3.46
C ALA A 137 -9.01 -4.43 2.01
N GLY A 138 -7.77 -3.97 1.74
CA GLY A 138 -7.27 -3.80 0.37
C GLY A 138 -7.79 -2.51 -0.28
N MET A 139 -7.50 -2.32 -1.56
CA MET A 139 -8.08 -1.20 -2.30
C MET A 139 -9.55 -1.54 -2.60
N ALA A 140 -10.45 -1.09 -1.74
CA ALA A 140 -11.83 -0.91 -2.20
C ALA A 140 -11.79 0.02 -3.42
N ASP A 141 -12.52 -0.36 -4.47
CA ASP A 141 -12.60 0.40 -5.70
C ASP A 141 -12.76 1.89 -5.38
N LYS A 142 -12.05 2.76 -6.10
CA LYS A 142 -12.01 4.20 -5.85
C LYS A 142 -13.38 4.90 -5.79
N ASP A 143 -14.44 4.18 -6.10
CA ASP A 143 -15.82 4.69 -6.15
C ASP A 143 -16.63 4.46 -4.86
N GLY A 144 -16.01 3.97 -3.77
CA GLY A 144 -16.72 3.81 -2.49
C GLY A 144 -17.87 2.79 -2.56
N SER A 145 -17.95 1.99 -3.61
CA SER A 145 -18.83 0.84 -3.64
C SER A 145 -18.13 -0.26 -2.86
N SER A 146 -18.56 -0.47 -1.62
CA SER A 146 -18.44 -1.77 -0.98
C SER A 146 -18.71 -2.81 -2.05
N ILE A 147 -17.77 -3.76 -2.25
CA ILE A 147 -18.02 -4.94 -3.10
C ILE A 147 -19.43 -5.40 -2.75
N PRO A 148 -20.37 -5.43 -3.71
CA PRO A 148 -21.72 -5.82 -3.39
C PRO A 148 -21.65 -7.27 -2.92
N SER A 149 -21.62 -7.46 -1.61
CA SER A 149 -21.82 -8.74 -0.98
C SER A 149 -23.11 -9.30 -1.55
N GLY A 150 -23.03 -10.29 -2.43
CA GLY A 150 -24.19 -11.07 -2.80
C GLY A 150 -24.62 -11.11 -4.24
N SER A 151 -23.88 -10.65 -5.21
CA SER A 151 -24.41 -10.60 -6.57
C SER A 151 -24.31 -11.91 -7.36
N LEU A 152 -23.41 -12.83 -7.03
CA LEU A 152 -23.42 -14.17 -7.63
C LEU A 152 -24.26 -15.17 -6.84
N ALA A 153 -24.47 -14.99 -5.55
CA ALA A 153 -25.33 -15.86 -4.73
C ALA A 153 -26.77 -15.96 -5.28
N GLN A 154 -27.20 -15.00 -6.07
CA GLN A 154 -28.49 -15.04 -6.76
C GLN A 154 -28.48 -16.01 -7.95
N TYR A 155 -27.33 -16.25 -8.58
CA TYR A 155 -27.16 -17.06 -9.78
C TYR A 155 -26.39 -18.35 -9.55
N VAL A 156 -25.67 -18.45 -8.43
CA VAL A 156 -24.83 -19.58 -8.09
C VAL A 156 -25.32 -20.19 -6.80
N GLN A 157 -25.94 -21.37 -6.89
CA GLN A 157 -26.09 -22.21 -5.73
C GLN A 157 -24.75 -22.86 -5.43
N GLN A 158 -24.04 -22.32 -4.46
CA GLN A 158 -22.91 -23.02 -3.88
C GLN A 158 -23.47 -24.19 -3.07
N VAL A 159 -23.34 -25.38 -3.59
CA VAL A 159 -23.61 -26.58 -2.82
C VAL A 159 -22.38 -26.83 -1.94
N THR A 160 -22.30 -26.09 -0.82
CA THR A 160 -21.36 -26.43 0.23
C THR A 160 -21.81 -27.74 0.85
N THR A 161 -20.93 -28.68 0.94
CA THR A 161 -21.08 -29.90 1.71
C THR A 161 -21.33 -29.56 3.17
N SER A 162 -22.59 -29.41 3.54
CA SER A 162 -23.02 -29.38 4.93
C SER A 162 -23.23 -30.81 5.37
N GLY A 163 -22.35 -31.32 6.22
CA GLY A 163 -22.56 -32.55 6.93
C GLY A 163 -22.04 -33.84 6.27
N GLY A 164 -20.77 -33.95 5.99
CA GLY A 164 -20.08 -35.24 5.83
C GLY A 164 -20.35 -36.02 4.54
N VAL A 165 -21.11 -35.49 3.61
CA VAL A 165 -21.24 -36.06 2.26
C VAL A 165 -20.62 -35.05 1.30
N THR A 166 -19.42 -35.33 0.86
CA THR A 166 -18.73 -34.57 -0.19
C THR A 166 -19.50 -34.79 -1.48
N ASP A 167 -19.83 -33.71 -2.17
CA ASP A 167 -20.19 -33.81 -3.54
C ASP A 167 -19.02 -34.47 -4.29
N LYS A 168 -19.34 -35.39 -5.18
CA LYS A 168 -18.35 -36.19 -5.85
C LYS A 168 -18.41 -35.96 -7.35
N TYR A 169 -17.25 -35.85 -7.95
CA TYR A 169 -17.08 -35.92 -9.38
C TYR A 169 -16.53 -37.30 -9.77
N THR A 170 -17.29 -38.06 -10.58
CA THR A 170 -16.87 -39.38 -11.02
C THR A 170 -16.16 -39.28 -12.36
N TYR A 171 -14.88 -39.62 -12.39
CA TYR A 171 -14.07 -39.66 -13.60
C TYR A 171 -13.39 -41.03 -13.75
N ASN A 172 -13.52 -41.67 -14.90
CA ASN A 172 -12.98 -43.03 -15.13
C ASN A 172 -13.39 -44.07 -14.07
N SER A 173 -14.64 -44.02 -13.61
CA SER A 173 -15.17 -44.89 -12.55
C SER A 173 -14.51 -44.69 -11.17
N ILE A 174 -13.80 -43.58 -10.97
CA ILE A 174 -13.23 -43.16 -9.71
C ILE A 174 -13.96 -41.90 -9.23
N ASP A 175 -14.37 -41.90 -7.98
CA ASP A 175 -15.04 -40.77 -7.37
C ASP A 175 -14.00 -39.88 -6.69
N TYR A 176 -13.99 -38.59 -7.06
CA TYR A 176 -13.12 -37.55 -6.48
C TYR A 176 -13.96 -36.59 -5.65
N ALA A 177 -13.42 -36.14 -4.54
CA ALA A 177 -14.04 -35.10 -3.77
C ALA A 177 -14.10 -33.78 -4.58
N SER A 178 -15.22 -33.09 -4.57
CA SER A 178 -15.43 -31.90 -5.38
C SER A 178 -16.24 -30.82 -4.69
N ALA A 179 -16.06 -29.57 -5.10
CA ALA A 179 -17.00 -28.48 -4.89
C ALA A 179 -17.76 -28.23 -6.19
N ILE A 180 -19.04 -27.89 -6.07
CA ILE A 180 -19.92 -27.68 -7.23
C ILE A 180 -20.38 -26.23 -7.24
N ILE A 181 -20.28 -25.59 -8.40
CA ILE A 181 -20.91 -24.30 -8.68
C ILE A 181 -22.01 -24.55 -9.71
N ASP A 182 -23.26 -24.30 -9.33
CA ASP A 182 -24.42 -24.54 -10.17
C ASP A 182 -24.83 -23.24 -10.88
N PHE A 183 -24.65 -23.20 -12.20
CA PHE A 183 -25.06 -22.11 -13.08
C PHE A 183 -26.37 -22.36 -13.80
N ASN A 184 -27.11 -23.43 -13.46
CA ASN A 184 -28.39 -23.76 -14.16
C ASN A 184 -29.46 -22.66 -14.02
N ASN A 185 -29.32 -21.75 -13.07
CA ASN A 185 -30.24 -20.62 -12.90
C ASN A 185 -30.01 -19.48 -13.92
N ILE A 186 -28.94 -19.56 -14.71
CA ILE A 186 -28.65 -18.59 -15.76
C ILE A 186 -29.35 -19.03 -17.04
N ASN A 187 -30.49 -18.38 -17.35
CA ASN A 187 -31.38 -18.77 -18.43
C ASN A 187 -31.68 -17.65 -19.43
N SER A 188 -31.10 -16.46 -19.23
CA SER A 188 -31.36 -15.31 -20.10
C SER A 188 -30.09 -14.51 -20.41
N PRO A 189 -30.05 -13.81 -21.56
CA PRO A 189 -28.95 -12.90 -21.88
C PRO A 189 -28.76 -11.78 -20.85
N SER A 190 -29.83 -11.39 -20.15
CA SER A 190 -29.72 -10.39 -19.07
C SER A 190 -29.00 -10.94 -17.84
N ASP A 191 -29.13 -12.24 -17.54
CA ASP A 191 -28.38 -12.88 -16.45
C ASP A 191 -26.90 -12.92 -16.80
N ILE A 192 -26.55 -13.22 -18.06
CA ILE A 192 -25.17 -13.21 -18.55
C ILE A 192 -24.57 -11.79 -18.49
N ALA A 193 -25.31 -10.77 -18.92
CA ALA A 193 -24.85 -9.38 -18.84
C ALA A 193 -24.56 -8.95 -17.39
N ASN A 194 -25.31 -9.49 -16.43
CA ASN A 194 -25.06 -9.24 -15.00
C ASN A 194 -23.82 -9.95 -14.46
N LEU A 195 -23.21 -10.87 -15.20
CA LEU A 195 -21.96 -11.53 -14.83
C LEU A 195 -20.72 -10.76 -15.27
N GLU A 196 -20.86 -9.79 -16.18
CA GLU A 196 -19.72 -9.00 -16.65
C GLU A 196 -18.98 -8.32 -15.49
N GLY A 197 -17.67 -8.48 -15.48
CA GLY A 197 -16.82 -7.98 -14.42
C GLY A 197 -16.84 -8.81 -13.13
N LYS A 198 -17.70 -9.83 -13.02
CA LYS A 198 -17.77 -10.77 -11.90
C LYS A 198 -17.06 -12.07 -12.24
N GLY A 199 -16.93 -12.95 -11.26
CA GLY A 199 -16.28 -14.23 -11.48
C GLY A 199 -16.32 -15.10 -10.25
N VAL A 200 -15.57 -16.17 -10.30
CA VAL A 200 -15.38 -17.09 -9.18
C VAL A 200 -13.89 -17.31 -8.97
N TYR A 201 -13.48 -17.51 -7.74
CA TYR A 201 -12.13 -17.96 -7.45
C TYR A 201 -12.16 -19.15 -6.50
N TYR A 202 -11.11 -19.93 -6.54
CA TYR A 202 -10.92 -21.06 -5.63
C TYR A 202 -9.44 -21.13 -5.23
N THR A 203 -9.18 -21.71 -4.06
CA THR A 203 -7.82 -21.92 -3.58
C THR A 203 -7.43 -23.37 -3.81
N CYS A 204 -6.29 -23.60 -4.44
CA CYS A 204 -5.76 -24.95 -4.62
C CYS A 204 -5.42 -25.58 -3.26
N CYS A 205 -5.91 -26.80 -3.06
CA CYS A 205 -5.73 -27.57 -1.84
C CYS A 205 -4.27 -27.93 -1.50
N SER A 206 -3.38 -27.97 -2.48
CA SER A 206 -1.99 -28.41 -2.29
C SER A 206 -0.95 -27.28 -2.26
N CYS A 207 -1.21 -26.18 -2.99
CA CYS A 207 -0.25 -25.08 -3.13
C CYS A 207 -0.69 -23.79 -2.45
N ASN A 208 -1.92 -23.74 -1.91
CA ASN A 208 -2.54 -22.56 -1.32
C ASN A 208 -2.55 -21.33 -2.28
N GLN A 209 -2.52 -21.61 -3.59
CA GLN A 209 -2.59 -20.62 -4.66
C GLN A 209 -4.04 -20.38 -5.02
N ALA A 210 -4.41 -19.12 -5.23
CA ALA A 210 -5.75 -18.77 -5.68
C ALA A 210 -5.81 -18.76 -7.20
N TYR A 211 -6.85 -19.36 -7.76
CA TYR A 211 -7.19 -19.35 -9.18
C TYR A 211 -8.49 -18.60 -9.36
N SER A 212 -8.50 -17.60 -10.22
CA SER A 212 -9.67 -16.77 -10.48
C SER A 212 -10.18 -16.97 -11.89
N ILE A 213 -11.49 -17.07 -12.03
CA ILE A 213 -12.21 -17.12 -13.31
C ILE A 213 -13.04 -15.84 -13.37
N LYS A 214 -12.75 -14.94 -14.31
CA LYS A 214 -13.44 -13.66 -14.48
C LYS A 214 -14.23 -13.65 -15.76
N PHE A 215 -15.45 -13.16 -15.69
CA PHE A 215 -16.34 -13.02 -16.84
C PHE A 215 -16.18 -11.65 -17.48
N VAL A 216 -15.87 -11.61 -18.77
CA VAL A 216 -15.66 -10.39 -19.54
C VAL A 216 -16.55 -10.38 -20.78
N ASN A 217 -16.92 -9.22 -21.26
CA ASN A 217 -17.69 -9.05 -22.48
C ASN A 217 -16.75 -8.59 -23.60
N GLY A 218 -16.28 -9.53 -24.43
CA GLY A 218 -15.34 -9.28 -25.51
C GLY A 218 -13.92 -9.82 -25.23
N ASN A 219 -12.89 -9.09 -25.59
CA ASN A 219 -11.51 -9.58 -25.64
C ASN A 219 -10.94 -9.92 -24.26
N PRO A 220 -10.76 -11.21 -23.91
CA PRO A 220 -10.15 -11.63 -22.66
C PRO A 220 -8.65 -11.30 -22.63
N ASP A 221 -8.17 -10.84 -21.47
CA ASP A 221 -6.73 -10.62 -21.21
C ASP A 221 -6.09 -11.94 -20.74
N THR A 222 -5.16 -12.44 -21.51
CA THR A 222 -4.41 -13.66 -21.18
C THR A 222 -3.09 -13.39 -20.47
N SER A 223 -2.70 -12.14 -20.28
CA SER A 223 -1.41 -11.78 -19.68
C SER A 223 -1.28 -12.22 -18.21
N ARG A 224 -2.42 -12.35 -17.51
CA ARG A 224 -2.50 -12.69 -16.09
C ARG A 224 -2.55 -14.18 -15.77
N LEU A 225 -2.55 -15.05 -16.78
CA LEU A 225 -2.56 -16.51 -16.58
C LEU A 225 -1.26 -17.04 -15.92
N ASN A 226 -0.16 -16.28 -16.02
CA ASN A 226 1.14 -16.65 -15.46
C ASN A 226 1.47 -15.92 -14.14
N ASP A 227 0.51 -15.20 -13.56
CA ASP A 227 0.68 -14.51 -12.29
C ASP A 227 0.78 -15.50 -11.11
N PRO A 228 1.34 -15.09 -9.96
CA PRO A 228 1.35 -15.91 -8.75
C PRO A 228 -0.04 -16.39 -8.31
N ASN A 229 -1.09 -15.61 -8.59
CA ASN A 229 -2.49 -15.98 -8.48
C ASN A 229 -3.13 -15.82 -9.87
N PRO A 230 -3.18 -16.88 -10.68
CA PRO A 230 -3.65 -16.80 -12.05
C PRO A 230 -5.10 -16.33 -12.17
N VAL A 231 -5.32 -15.43 -13.12
CA VAL A 231 -6.67 -14.97 -13.48
C VAL A 231 -6.95 -15.38 -14.92
N MET A 232 -7.98 -16.17 -15.11
CA MET A 232 -8.47 -16.59 -16.40
C MET A 232 -9.71 -15.77 -16.76
N GLU A 233 -9.63 -14.97 -17.80
CA GLU A 233 -10.79 -14.24 -18.32
C GLU A 233 -11.56 -15.08 -19.32
N VAL A 234 -12.87 -15.18 -19.14
CA VAL A 234 -13.79 -15.93 -19.99
C VAL A 234 -14.73 -14.97 -20.68
N ASP A 235 -14.70 -14.97 -22.02
CA ASP A 235 -15.62 -14.15 -22.83
C ASP A 235 -17.04 -14.73 -22.78
N VAL A 236 -17.96 -13.95 -22.23
CA VAL A 236 -19.38 -14.31 -22.10
C VAL A 236 -20.26 -13.64 -23.15
N SER A 237 -19.70 -12.91 -24.10
CA SER A 237 -20.46 -12.15 -25.11
C SER A 237 -21.38 -13.01 -26.00
N THR A 238 -21.05 -14.28 -26.19
CA THR A 238 -21.79 -15.24 -27.05
C THR A 238 -22.61 -16.26 -26.26
N ILE A 239 -22.58 -16.19 -24.93
CA ILE A 239 -23.23 -17.17 -24.05
C ILE A 239 -24.70 -16.83 -23.88
N THR A 240 -25.56 -17.86 -23.82
CA THR A 240 -27.01 -17.69 -23.68
C THR A 240 -27.59 -18.37 -22.45
N ASN A 241 -26.90 -19.35 -21.88
CA ASN A 241 -27.37 -20.13 -20.72
C ASN A 241 -26.19 -20.64 -19.88
N GLY A 242 -26.50 -21.19 -18.71
CA GLY A 242 -25.50 -21.68 -17.78
C GLY A 242 -24.66 -22.87 -18.29
N THR A 243 -25.26 -23.74 -19.13
CA THR A 243 -24.52 -24.86 -19.73
C THR A 243 -23.47 -24.37 -20.73
N ASP A 244 -23.82 -23.39 -21.56
CA ASP A 244 -22.86 -22.78 -22.49
C ASP A 244 -21.76 -22.04 -21.73
N LEU A 245 -22.10 -21.39 -20.61
CA LEU A 245 -21.12 -20.72 -19.74
C LEU A 245 -20.11 -21.71 -19.19
N VAL A 246 -20.55 -22.81 -18.61
CA VAL A 246 -19.67 -23.83 -18.03
C VAL A 246 -18.79 -24.47 -19.11
N ASN A 247 -19.37 -24.79 -20.27
CA ASN A 247 -18.60 -25.30 -21.41
C ASN A 247 -17.55 -24.30 -21.87
N LYS A 248 -17.86 -23.01 -21.92
CA LYS A 248 -16.91 -21.95 -22.28
C LYS A 248 -15.79 -21.79 -21.25
N ILE A 249 -16.11 -21.91 -19.97
CA ILE A 249 -15.11 -21.93 -18.89
C ILE A 249 -14.12 -23.08 -19.14
N ILE A 250 -14.60 -24.29 -19.36
CA ILE A 250 -13.74 -25.47 -19.60
C ILE A 250 -12.94 -25.33 -20.90
N GLU A 251 -13.55 -24.84 -21.98
CA GLU A 251 -12.85 -24.57 -23.24
C GLU A 251 -11.67 -23.60 -23.04
N THR A 252 -11.91 -22.50 -22.31
CA THR A 252 -10.87 -21.50 -22.04
C THR A 252 -9.82 -22.03 -21.08
N ALA A 253 -10.22 -22.85 -20.11
CA ALA A 253 -9.34 -23.46 -19.12
C ALA A 253 -8.48 -24.60 -19.67
N TYR A 254 -8.85 -25.19 -20.81
CA TYR A 254 -8.19 -26.36 -21.34
C TYR A 254 -6.73 -26.11 -21.66
N GLY A 255 -5.88 -26.95 -21.10
CA GLY A 255 -4.41 -26.82 -21.25
C GLY A 255 -3.77 -25.68 -20.41
N GLN A 256 -4.55 -24.97 -19.61
CA GLN A 256 -4.00 -23.95 -18.71
C GLN A 256 -3.60 -24.58 -17.37
N PRO A 257 -2.34 -24.43 -16.93
CA PRO A 257 -1.88 -25.00 -15.67
C PRO A 257 -2.71 -24.49 -14.48
N GLY A 258 -3.20 -25.42 -13.67
CA GLY A 258 -3.99 -25.10 -12.48
C GLY A 258 -5.49 -24.93 -12.69
N PHE A 259 -5.97 -24.92 -13.95
CA PHE A 259 -7.39 -24.89 -14.28
C PHE A 259 -7.88 -26.23 -14.82
N VAL A 260 -7.41 -26.68 -15.96
CA VAL A 260 -7.72 -27.99 -16.53
C VAL A 260 -6.45 -28.69 -16.91
N TYR A 261 -6.30 -29.90 -16.40
CA TYR A 261 -5.17 -30.77 -16.75
C TYR A 261 -5.56 -31.64 -17.97
N ASP A 262 -4.63 -31.80 -18.93
CA ASP A 262 -4.77 -32.76 -19.98
C ASP A 262 -4.74 -34.17 -19.37
N PRO A 263 -5.79 -34.98 -19.50
CA PRO A 263 -5.88 -36.31 -18.91
C PRO A 263 -4.96 -37.34 -19.54
N THR A 264 -4.18 -36.98 -20.58
CA THR A 264 -3.14 -37.85 -21.09
C THR A 264 -1.98 -37.90 -20.10
N PRO A 265 -1.69 -39.02 -19.43
CA PRO A 265 -0.72 -39.12 -18.37
C PRO A 265 0.72 -39.14 -18.90
N THR A 266 1.11 -38.19 -19.68
CA THR A 266 2.52 -37.92 -19.94
C THR A 266 3.02 -37.06 -18.77
N ASN A 267 3.63 -37.77 -17.85
CA ASN A 267 4.15 -37.34 -16.55
C ASN A 267 5.29 -36.30 -16.66
N THR A 268 5.13 -35.28 -17.45
CA THR A 268 6.08 -34.19 -17.60
C THR A 268 5.41 -32.90 -17.19
N ASN A 269 5.40 -32.63 -15.86
CA ASN A 269 5.04 -31.34 -15.28
C ASN A 269 6.10 -30.29 -15.65
N THR A 270 6.17 -29.90 -16.89
CA THR A 270 6.87 -28.72 -17.33
C THR A 270 5.88 -27.57 -17.40
N LEU A 271 6.00 -26.62 -16.50
CA LEU A 271 5.34 -25.33 -16.65
C LEU A 271 5.69 -24.72 -18.02
N PRO A 272 4.83 -23.94 -18.66
CA PRO A 272 5.06 -23.34 -19.98
C PRO A 272 6.35 -22.50 -20.06
N ASN A 273 6.93 -22.10 -18.94
CA ASN A 273 8.17 -21.34 -18.85
C ASN A 273 9.42 -22.20 -18.61
N GLY A 274 9.32 -23.54 -18.67
CA GLY A 274 10.44 -24.44 -18.45
C GLY A 274 10.92 -24.55 -17.00
N ALA A 275 10.21 -23.98 -16.04
CA ALA A 275 10.57 -24.07 -14.64
C ALA A 275 10.21 -25.44 -14.08
N THR A 276 11.17 -26.12 -13.49
CA THR A 276 11.06 -27.46 -12.88
C THR A 276 10.67 -27.42 -11.40
N ASN A 277 10.05 -26.36 -10.92
CA ASN A 277 9.61 -26.28 -9.54
C ASN A 277 8.24 -26.92 -9.38
N PHE A 278 8.26 -28.07 -8.78
CA PHE A 278 7.17 -29.01 -8.53
C PHE A 278 6.18 -28.50 -7.48
N VAL A 279 5.36 -27.53 -7.81
CA VAL A 279 4.08 -27.39 -7.11
C VAL A 279 3.05 -28.12 -7.93
N LYS A 280 2.69 -29.34 -7.52
CA LYS A 280 1.63 -30.11 -8.17
C LYS A 280 0.30 -29.45 -7.86
N HIS A 281 -0.36 -28.94 -8.89
CA HIS A 281 -1.72 -28.44 -8.78
C HIS A 281 -2.67 -29.63 -8.93
N TYR A 282 -3.37 -29.97 -7.86
CA TYR A 282 -4.28 -31.09 -7.85
C TYR A 282 -5.75 -30.67 -8.04
N SER A 283 -6.08 -29.39 -7.86
CA SER A 283 -7.43 -28.90 -8.13
C SER A 283 -7.65 -28.75 -9.62
N GLN A 284 -8.72 -29.35 -10.13
CA GLN A 284 -9.07 -29.41 -11.55
C GLN A 284 -10.52 -29.02 -11.76
N LEU A 285 -10.84 -28.48 -12.94
CA LEU A 285 -12.18 -28.13 -13.37
C LEU A 285 -12.78 -29.21 -14.24
N ALA A 286 -14.08 -29.48 -14.07
CA ALA A 286 -14.87 -30.32 -14.94
C ALA A 286 -16.29 -29.76 -15.12
N ALA A 287 -16.98 -30.14 -16.17
CA ALA A 287 -18.33 -29.74 -16.50
C ALA A 287 -19.30 -30.93 -16.51
N ASP A 288 -20.51 -30.73 -15.96
CA ASP A 288 -21.65 -31.60 -16.17
C ASP A 288 -22.93 -30.75 -16.31
N GLY A 289 -23.35 -30.56 -17.54
CA GLY A 289 -24.44 -29.60 -17.85
C GLY A 289 -24.07 -28.17 -17.44
N GLY A 290 -24.95 -27.51 -16.70
CA GLY A 290 -24.69 -26.15 -16.14
C GLY A 290 -23.96 -26.15 -14.81
N LYS A 291 -23.35 -27.27 -14.41
CA LYS A 291 -22.57 -27.39 -13.15
C LYS A 291 -21.07 -27.40 -13.44
N LEU A 292 -20.36 -26.52 -12.78
CA LEU A 292 -18.90 -26.49 -12.75
C LEU A 292 -18.41 -27.23 -11.52
N TYR A 293 -17.65 -28.28 -11.71
CA TYR A 293 -17.00 -29.06 -10.65
C TYR A 293 -15.55 -28.59 -10.50
N ILE A 294 -15.15 -28.35 -9.27
CA ILE A 294 -13.75 -28.15 -8.89
C ILE A 294 -13.38 -29.35 -8.03
N TYR A 295 -12.58 -30.26 -8.53
CA TYR A 295 -12.29 -31.53 -7.87
C TYR A 295 -10.80 -31.73 -7.57
N ASP A 296 -10.51 -32.56 -6.56
CA ASP A 296 -9.15 -32.90 -6.17
C ASP A 296 -8.69 -34.19 -6.85
N TYR A 297 -7.80 -34.06 -7.83
CA TYR A 297 -7.30 -35.17 -8.64
C TYR A 297 -6.20 -35.99 -7.95
N ARG A 298 -5.96 -35.83 -6.66
CA ARG A 298 -4.94 -36.64 -5.95
C ARG A 298 -5.38 -38.09 -5.84
N PRO A 299 -4.49 -39.05 -6.18
CA PRO A 299 -4.85 -40.48 -6.17
C PRO A 299 -5.29 -41.01 -4.79
N GLN A 300 -4.78 -40.44 -3.71
CA GLN A 300 -5.15 -40.83 -2.35
C GLN A 300 -6.58 -40.45 -1.94
N TYR A 301 -7.21 -39.51 -2.64
CA TYR A 301 -8.58 -39.07 -2.42
C TYR A 301 -9.53 -39.52 -3.51
N ALA A 302 -9.08 -40.39 -4.39
CA ALA A 302 -9.86 -40.97 -5.48
C ALA A 302 -10.88 -42.02 -4.98
N ASN A 303 -11.13 -42.14 -3.71
CA ASN A 303 -12.12 -43.07 -3.17
C ASN A 303 -12.76 -42.44 -1.93
N ILE A 304 -14.03 -42.10 -2.05
CA ILE A 304 -14.78 -41.35 -1.03
C ILE A 304 -14.90 -42.11 0.30
N ASN A 305 -14.54 -43.37 0.35
CA ASN A 305 -14.47 -44.15 1.59
C ASN A 305 -13.25 -43.80 2.46
N TRP A 306 -12.34 -42.98 1.99
CA TRP A 306 -11.32 -42.37 2.84
C TRP A 306 -11.89 -41.13 3.51
N PRO A 307 -11.69 -40.96 4.79
CA PRO A 307 -12.02 -39.68 5.41
C PRO A 307 -11.25 -38.61 4.66
N ILE A 308 -11.97 -37.68 4.05
CA ILE A 308 -11.46 -36.52 3.33
C ILE A 308 -10.50 -35.69 4.19
N ASN A 309 -10.38 -36.05 5.41
CA ASN A 309 -9.83 -35.35 6.53
C ASN A 309 -8.44 -35.76 6.95
N ASP A 310 -7.83 -36.73 6.30
CA ASP A 310 -6.54 -37.23 6.76
C ASP A 310 -5.38 -36.21 6.53
N SER A 311 -5.65 -35.01 6.08
CA SER A 311 -4.58 -34.02 5.97
C SER A 311 -5.02 -32.57 6.09
N GLY A 312 -6.28 -32.28 6.38
CA GLY A 312 -6.78 -30.90 6.39
C GLY A 312 -6.65 -30.19 5.05
N VAL A 313 -6.57 -30.94 3.96
CA VAL A 313 -6.05 -30.46 2.69
C VAL A 313 -7.15 -30.28 1.65
N PHE A 314 -8.34 -30.90 1.83
CA PHE A 314 -9.43 -30.74 0.89
C PHE A 314 -10.43 -29.69 1.39
N GLU A 315 -10.05 -28.44 1.34
CA GLU A 315 -10.99 -27.33 1.41
C GLU A 315 -10.81 -26.46 0.19
N LEU A 316 -11.68 -26.69 -0.79
CA LEU A 316 -11.90 -25.77 -1.88
C LEU A 316 -12.77 -24.65 -1.37
N ASN A 317 -12.15 -23.54 -1.07
CA ASN A 317 -12.89 -22.31 -0.86
C ASN A 317 -13.26 -21.76 -2.23
N VAL A 318 -14.54 -21.88 -2.56
CA VAL A 318 -15.12 -21.33 -3.78
C VAL A 318 -15.94 -20.11 -3.40
N PHE A 319 -15.58 -18.97 -3.98
CA PHE A 319 -16.23 -17.70 -3.72
C PHE A 319 -16.86 -17.16 -5.01
N GLY A 320 -18.06 -16.64 -4.91
CA GLY A 320 -18.80 -16.07 -6.02
C GLY A 320 -18.40 -14.65 -6.42
N GLU A 321 -17.16 -14.23 -6.15
CA GLU A 321 -16.68 -12.87 -6.36
C GLU A 321 -15.54 -12.78 -7.38
N THR A 322 -15.40 -11.60 -7.96
CA THR A 322 -14.34 -11.31 -8.93
C THR A 322 -12.99 -11.21 -8.28
N GLU A 323 -11.99 -11.68 -8.97
CA GLU A 323 -10.57 -11.44 -8.80
C GLU A 323 -10.05 -11.24 -7.37
N ARG A 324 -9.46 -12.27 -6.81
CA ARG A 324 -8.69 -12.17 -5.56
C ARG A 324 -7.37 -11.39 -5.70
N ASP A 325 -6.96 -11.03 -6.92
CA ASP A 325 -5.58 -10.65 -7.20
C ASP A 325 -5.31 -9.14 -7.20
N LYS A 326 -6.32 -8.30 -7.35
CA LYS A 326 -6.06 -6.85 -7.46
C LYS A 326 -5.72 -6.19 -6.12
N ASP A 327 -6.10 -6.79 -5.00
CA ASP A 327 -6.11 -6.08 -3.71
C ASP A 327 -5.38 -6.82 -2.58
N LEU A 328 -4.33 -7.58 -2.93
CA LEU A 328 -3.46 -8.19 -1.91
C LEU A 328 -2.74 -7.15 -1.05
N PHE A 329 -2.54 -5.94 -1.59
CA PHE A 329 -1.82 -4.88 -0.90
C PHE A 329 -2.41 -3.50 -1.21
N LEU A 330 -2.60 -2.70 -0.19
CA LEU A 330 -2.75 -1.26 -0.35
C LEU A 330 -1.36 -0.65 -0.57
N HIS A 331 -1.15 -0.02 -1.71
CA HIS A 331 0.11 0.62 -2.06
C HIS A 331 0.04 2.13 -1.88
N LEU A 332 0.90 2.67 -1.03
CA LEU A 332 1.00 4.10 -0.76
C LEU A 332 2.43 4.58 -1.01
N ASN A 333 2.58 5.71 -1.69
CA ASN A 333 3.87 6.35 -1.89
C ASN A 333 3.98 7.55 -0.96
N ILE A 334 4.88 7.49 0.01
CA ILE A 334 5.12 8.56 0.98
C ILE A 334 6.41 9.29 0.58
N GLN A 335 6.31 10.60 0.36
CA GLN A 335 7.44 11.45 0.02
C GLN A 335 8.26 11.73 1.27
N VAL A 336 9.49 11.20 1.31
CA VAL A 336 10.40 11.25 2.46
C VAL A 336 11.58 12.20 2.26
N GLY A 337 11.60 12.97 1.20
CA GLY A 337 12.68 13.91 0.91
C GLY A 337 12.22 15.13 0.13
N SER A 338 13.09 16.14 0.03
CA SER A 338 12.80 17.43 -0.61
C SER A 338 12.78 17.40 -2.14
N ASN A 339 13.28 16.33 -2.77
CA ASN A 339 13.42 16.24 -4.21
C ASN A 339 12.45 15.21 -4.82
N SER A 340 12.13 15.39 -6.11
CA SER A 340 11.34 14.42 -6.87
C SER A 340 11.98 13.03 -6.84
N GLY A 341 11.16 11.98 -6.68
CA GLY A 341 11.63 10.60 -6.65
C GLY A 341 12.14 10.11 -5.29
N GLN A 342 12.20 10.97 -4.26
CA GLN A 342 12.56 10.58 -2.90
C GLN A 342 11.31 10.12 -2.13
N SER A 343 10.67 9.07 -2.62
CA SER A 343 9.48 8.46 -1.99
C SER A 343 9.76 7.02 -1.57
N VAL A 344 9.09 6.60 -0.52
CA VAL A 344 9.07 5.21 -0.05
C VAL A 344 7.70 4.63 -0.35
N ARG A 345 7.68 3.48 -1.00
CA ARG A 345 6.46 2.72 -1.24
C ARG A 345 6.17 1.83 -0.03
N VAL A 346 5.04 2.08 0.62
CA VAL A 346 4.49 1.23 1.68
C VAL A 346 3.47 0.31 1.05
N SER A 347 3.54 -0.98 1.37
CA SER A 347 2.59 -1.99 0.91
C SER A 347 1.95 -2.64 2.13
N ILE A 348 0.69 -2.29 2.42
CA ILE A 348 -0.08 -2.84 3.52
C ILE A 348 -0.84 -4.05 2.99
N PRO A 349 -0.63 -5.25 3.55
CA PRO A 349 -1.33 -6.44 3.07
C PRO A 349 -2.81 -6.42 3.46
N ASN A 350 -3.65 -6.92 2.56
CA ASN A 350 -5.05 -7.19 2.82
C ASN A 350 -5.17 -8.38 3.78
N VAL A 351 -5.91 -8.21 4.87
CA VAL A 351 -6.10 -9.21 5.92
C VAL A 351 -7.59 -9.45 6.24
N THR A 352 -8.43 -9.30 5.25
CA THR A 352 -9.83 -9.72 5.35
C THR A 352 -9.94 -11.21 5.62
N VAL A 353 -11.07 -11.66 6.10
CA VAL A 353 -11.33 -13.08 6.43
C VAL A 353 -11.13 -13.98 5.22
N GLU A 354 -11.45 -13.49 4.03
CA GLU A 354 -11.24 -14.15 2.75
C GLU A 354 -9.74 -14.32 2.45
N GLN A 355 -8.96 -13.26 2.63
CA GLN A 355 -7.51 -13.30 2.40
C GLN A 355 -6.76 -14.13 3.45
N LEU A 356 -7.26 -14.15 4.67
CA LEU A 356 -6.76 -15.02 5.73
C LEU A 356 -7.16 -16.48 5.52
N ASN A 357 -8.14 -16.74 4.65
CA ASN A 357 -8.71 -18.06 4.35
C ASN A 357 -9.40 -18.70 5.58
N ILE A 358 -10.12 -17.88 6.36
CA ILE A 358 -10.84 -18.31 7.57
C ILE A 358 -12.37 -18.19 7.43
N ASP A 359 -12.89 -18.01 6.23
CA ASP A 359 -14.32 -17.97 5.93
C ASP A 359 -14.65 -18.94 4.79
N PRO A 360 -15.37 -20.04 5.09
CA PRO A 360 -15.83 -20.48 6.39
C PRO A 360 -14.77 -21.31 7.14
N VAL A 361 -14.73 -21.17 8.48
CA VAL A 361 -14.09 -22.13 9.38
C VAL A 361 -15.18 -22.95 10.06
N LEU A 362 -15.21 -24.24 9.79
CA LEU A 362 -16.19 -25.16 10.35
C LEU A 362 -15.57 -25.96 11.48
N VAL A 363 -16.28 -26.07 12.62
CA VAL A 363 -15.91 -26.88 13.77
C VAL A 363 -17.05 -27.77 14.25
N ASN A 364 -18.05 -27.97 13.39
CA ASN A 364 -19.27 -28.75 13.66
C ASN A 364 -19.06 -30.27 13.69
N SER A 365 -17.90 -30.76 13.27
CA SER A 365 -17.43 -32.14 13.45
C SER A 365 -16.00 -32.16 13.92
N GLN A 366 -15.55 -33.28 14.51
CA GLN A 366 -14.15 -33.45 14.96
C GLN A 366 -13.15 -33.23 13.82
N GLU A 367 -13.49 -33.72 12.66
CA GLU A 367 -12.68 -33.67 11.45
C GLU A 367 -12.56 -32.23 10.91
N HIS A 368 -13.67 -31.50 10.85
CA HIS A 368 -13.68 -30.09 10.50
C HIS A 368 -12.88 -29.27 11.51
N ALA A 369 -13.01 -29.58 12.79
CA ALA A 369 -12.26 -28.91 13.84
C ALA A 369 -10.74 -29.13 13.70
N SER A 370 -10.31 -30.35 13.37
CA SER A 370 -8.90 -30.64 13.10
C SER A 370 -8.36 -29.87 11.90
N SER A 371 -9.15 -29.78 10.83
CA SER A 371 -8.84 -28.98 9.65
C SER A 371 -8.79 -27.47 9.98
N ALA A 372 -9.74 -27.00 10.78
CA ALA A 372 -9.82 -25.62 11.23
C ALA A 372 -8.56 -25.16 11.98
N ILE A 373 -7.94 -26.05 12.78
CA ILE A 373 -6.67 -25.73 13.47
C ILE A 373 -5.61 -25.33 12.44
N THR A 374 -5.44 -26.12 11.39
CA THR A 374 -4.43 -25.84 10.34
C THR A 374 -4.74 -24.53 9.61
N LYS A 375 -6.02 -24.26 9.28
CA LYS A 375 -6.42 -22.99 8.65
C LYS A 375 -6.10 -21.79 9.52
N VAL A 376 -6.45 -21.87 10.79
CA VAL A 376 -6.22 -20.78 11.73
C VAL A 376 -4.73 -20.57 11.97
N ASP A 377 -3.92 -21.63 12.05
CA ASP A 377 -2.46 -21.54 12.15
C ASP A 377 -1.86 -20.82 10.93
N HIS A 378 -2.37 -21.10 9.72
CA HIS A 378 -1.98 -20.37 8.52
C HIS A 378 -2.41 -18.89 8.56
N ALA A 379 -3.60 -18.58 9.06
CA ALA A 379 -4.07 -17.22 9.24
C ALA A 379 -3.20 -16.43 10.23
N ILE A 380 -2.86 -17.05 11.37
CA ILE A 380 -1.95 -16.48 12.37
C ILE A 380 -0.57 -16.17 11.73
N MET A 381 -0.05 -17.11 10.94
CA MET A 381 1.22 -16.92 10.26
C MET A 381 1.16 -15.77 9.23
N LYS A 382 0.07 -15.66 8.45
CA LYS A 382 -0.14 -14.55 7.50
C LYS A 382 -0.25 -13.20 8.23
N ALA A 383 -1.06 -13.12 9.28
CA ALA A 383 -1.22 -11.91 10.08
C ALA A 383 0.10 -11.49 10.77
N SER A 384 0.84 -12.46 11.31
CA SER A 384 2.15 -12.21 11.92
C SER A 384 3.17 -11.71 10.91
N LYS A 385 3.19 -12.28 9.69
CA LYS A 385 4.04 -11.81 8.58
C LYS A 385 3.67 -10.38 8.18
N ALA A 386 2.38 -10.07 8.09
CA ALA A 386 1.90 -8.73 7.81
C ALA A 386 2.40 -7.72 8.86
N ARG A 387 2.26 -8.02 10.15
CA ARG A 387 2.78 -7.20 11.24
C ARG A 387 4.29 -7.02 11.18
N SER A 388 5.03 -8.09 10.90
CA SER A 388 6.49 -8.01 10.73
C SER A 388 6.89 -7.05 9.61
N THR A 389 6.15 -7.04 8.50
CA THR A 389 6.38 -6.12 7.39
C THR A 389 6.08 -4.67 7.80
N LEU A 390 4.98 -4.42 8.52
CA LEU A 390 4.67 -3.09 9.04
C LEU A 390 5.73 -2.59 10.03
N GLY A 391 6.21 -3.47 10.93
CA GLY A 391 7.30 -3.15 11.85
C GLY A 391 8.62 -2.78 11.11
N ALA A 392 8.90 -3.43 9.98
CA ALA A 392 10.04 -3.06 9.14
C ALA A 392 9.87 -1.66 8.53
N TYR A 393 8.65 -1.30 8.09
CA TYR A 393 8.35 0.05 7.60
C TYR A 393 8.44 1.10 8.72
N GLN A 394 7.98 0.81 9.94
CA GLN A 394 8.13 1.70 11.09
C GLN A 394 9.62 2.05 11.33
N ASN A 395 10.47 1.03 11.46
CA ASN A 395 11.90 1.23 11.64
C ASN A 395 12.52 2.04 10.48
N MET A 396 12.13 1.75 9.25
CA MET A 396 12.62 2.48 8.08
C MET A 396 12.22 3.96 8.12
N PHE A 397 10.98 4.27 8.49
CA PHE A 397 10.52 5.66 8.61
C PHE A 397 11.16 6.39 9.79
N GLU A 398 11.40 5.74 10.92
CA GLU A 398 12.16 6.34 12.02
C GLU A 398 13.58 6.73 11.59
N HIS A 399 14.26 5.85 10.86
CA HIS A 399 15.58 6.14 10.30
C HIS A 399 15.52 7.24 9.25
N ALA A 400 14.51 7.25 8.38
CA ALA A 400 14.30 8.29 7.39
C ALA A 400 14.04 9.65 8.05
N TYR A 401 13.19 9.69 9.10
CA TYR A 401 12.92 10.89 9.88
C TYR A 401 14.18 11.49 10.50
N ASN A 402 14.98 10.63 11.17
CA ASN A 402 16.23 11.04 11.78
C ASN A 402 17.22 11.58 10.74
N ASN A 403 17.29 10.95 9.56
CA ASN A 403 18.14 11.42 8.47
C ASN A 403 17.67 12.77 7.91
N VAL A 404 16.36 12.95 7.71
CA VAL A 404 15.76 14.21 7.27
C VAL A 404 16.08 15.32 8.27
N LYS A 405 15.90 15.08 9.57
CA LYS A 405 16.19 16.05 10.62
C LYS A 405 17.67 16.43 10.69
N ASN A 406 18.57 15.47 10.62
CA ASN A 406 20.00 15.73 10.57
C ASN A 406 20.39 16.54 9.32
N THR A 407 19.81 16.23 8.19
CA THR A 407 20.08 16.96 6.93
C THR A 407 19.55 18.38 6.99
N GLU A 408 18.35 18.57 7.52
CA GLU A 408 17.73 19.88 7.75
C GLU A 408 18.61 20.75 8.66
N GLU A 409 19.07 20.19 9.79
CA GLU A 409 19.95 20.90 10.73
C GLU A 409 21.27 21.32 10.07
N ASN A 410 21.88 20.41 9.31
CA ASN A 410 23.15 20.71 8.61
C ASN A 410 22.95 21.78 7.52
N LEU A 411 21.86 21.71 6.76
CA LEU A 411 21.54 22.72 5.76
C LEU A 411 21.21 24.08 6.40
N THR A 412 20.52 24.08 7.53
CA THR A 412 20.22 25.31 8.29
C THR A 412 21.51 25.95 8.80
N LYS A 413 22.44 25.16 9.35
CA LYS A 413 23.75 25.66 9.76
C LYS A 413 24.56 26.21 8.57
N ALA A 414 24.53 25.55 7.44
CA ALA A 414 25.21 25.99 6.23
C ALA A 414 24.59 27.28 5.67
N GLU A 415 23.26 27.38 5.63
CA GLU A 415 22.53 28.57 5.17
C GLU A 415 22.80 29.76 6.12
N SER A 416 22.75 29.54 7.44
CA SER A 416 23.11 30.56 8.46
C SER A 416 24.53 31.05 8.27
N SER A 417 25.51 30.17 8.11
CA SER A 417 26.90 30.54 7.82
C SER A 417 27.04 31.37 6.54
N LEU A 418 26.22 31.09 5.54
CA LEU A 418 26.28 31.79 4.27
C LEU A 418 25.58 33.15 4.32
N ARG A 419 24.47 33.29 5.04
CA ARG A 419 23.55 34.43 4.95
C ARG A 419 23.48 35.29 6.19
N ASP A 420 23.69 34.77 7.40
CA ASP A 420 23.56 35.53 8.63
C ASP A 420 24.68 36.54 8.79
N ALA A 421 24.34 37.67 9.36
CA ALA A 421 25.28 38.71 9.65
C ALA A 421 25.90 38.56 11.07
N ASP A 422 27.20 38.73 11.17
CA ASP A 422 27.87 38.90 12.46
C ASP A 422 27.51 40.29 13.04
N ILE A 423 26.55 40.32 13.93
CA ILE A 423 26.03 41.56 14.52
C ILE A 423 27.13 42.37 15.20
N ALA A 424 28.11 41.75 15.85
CA ALA A 424 29.18 42.46 16.51
C ALA A 424 30.09 43.20 15.50
N LYS A 425 30.36 42.53 14.38
CA LYS A 425 31.15 43.10 13.29
C LYS A 425 30.41 44.24 12.57
N GLU A 426 29.11 44.03 12.28
CA GLU A 426 28.29 45.06 11.62
C GLU A 426 28.04 46.27 12.55
N MET A 427 27.87 46.08 13.86
CA MET A 427 27.79 47.18 14.84
C MET A 427 29.09 47.99 14.92
N SER A 428 30.26 47.32 14.86
CA SER A 428 31.54 47.97 14.82
C SER A 428 31.70 48.79 13.55
N LYS A 429 31.27 48.27 12.40
CA LYS A 429 31.24 48.95 11.11
C LYS A 429 30.28 50.15 11.15
N LEU A 430 29.09 50.00 11.70
CA LEU A 430 28.12 51.08 11.87
C LEU A 430 28.70 52.26 12.65
N LYS A 431 29.35 51.99 13.81
CA LYS A 431 29.98 53.05 14.62
C LYS A 431 31.08 53.74 13.86
N LYS A 432 31.91 52.99 13.15
CA LYS A 432 32.97 53.56 12.29
C LYS A 432 32.37 54.45 11.20
N ASP A 433 31.34 54.01 10.50
CA ASP A 433 30.73 54.76 9.40
C ASP A 433 30.02 56.01 9.93
N GLN A 434 29.37 55.96 11.12
CA GLN A 434 28.81 57.13 11.80
C GLN A 434 29.88 58.19 12.11
N VAL A 435 31.03 57.78 12.66
CA VAL A 435 32.14 58.70 12.95
C VAL A 435 32.71 59.28 11.66
N LEU A 436 32.88 58.45 10.61
CA LEU A 436 33.36 58.95 9.29
C LEU A 436 32.38 59.91 8.66
N LEU A 437 31.06 59.69 8.82
CA LEU A 437 30.02 60.55 8.30
C LEU A 437 30.09 61.95 8.99
N GLN A 438 30.18 61.95 10.34
CA GLN A 438 30.33 63.19 11.11
C GLN A 438 31.60 63.95 10.75
N SER A 439 32.73 63.21 10.59
CA SER A 439 34.00 63.80 10.16
C SER A 439 33.89 64.43 8.75
N SER A 440 33.26 63.72 7.84
CA SER A 440 33.05 64.21 6.48
C SER A 440 32.16 65.45 6.42
N GLN A 441 31.11 65.50 7.25
CA GLN A 441 30.24 66.67 7.43
C GLN A 441 31.02 67.86 7.97
N SER A 442 31.88 67.66 8.99
CA SER A 442 32.71 68.73 9.56
C SER A 442 33.71 69.26 8.56
N LEU A 443 34.34 68.38 7.76
CA LEU A 443 35.26 68.75 6.69
C LEU A 443 34.56 69.56 5.59
N MET A 444 33.32 69.14 5.22
CA MET A 444 32.53 69.86 4.24
C MET A 444 32.15 71.27 4.68
N ALA A 445 31.78 71.41 5.97
CA ALA A 445 31.51 72.73 6.58
C ALA A 445 32.74 73.61 6.57
N GLN A 446 33.95 73.06 6.89
CA GLN A 446 35.23 73.77 6.86
C GLN A 446 35.64 74.20 5.45
N ILE A 447 35.45 73.39 4.43
CA ILE A 447 35.71 73.72 3.02
C ILE A 447 34.77 74.83 2.55
N ASN A 448 33.48 74.77 2.95
CA ASN A 448 32.51 75.82 2.60
C ASN A 448 32.86 77.18 3.27
N GLN A 449 33.33 77.20 4.52
CA GLN A 449 33.81 78.43 5.20
C GLN A 449 35.05 78.96 4.56
N MET A 450 36.02 78.11 4.18
CA MET A 450 37.19 78.55 3.43
C MET A 450 36.85 79.17 2.09
N SER A 451 35.86 78.63 1.37
CA SER A 451 35.44 79.18 0.09
C SER A 451 34.74 80.54 0.26
N GLN A 452 34.00 80.75 1.35
CA GLN A 452 33.38 82.05 1.67
C GLN A 452 34.44 83.09 2.05
N GLY A 453 35.40 82.71 2.89
CA GLY A 453 36.52 83.62 3.26
C GLY A 453 37.40 84.01 2.07
N ILE A 454 37.52 83.18 1.04
CA ILE A 454 38.21 83.55 -0.20
C ILE A 454 37.39 84.51 -1.05
N LEU A 455 36.06 84.35 -1.07
CA LEU A 455 35.17 85.29 -1.74
C LEU A 455 35.19 86.67 -1.09
N GLU A 456 35.29 86.76 0.24
CA GLU A 456 35.41 87.98 0.99
C GLU A 456 36.77 88.68 0.75
N ILE A 457 37.85 87.97 0.45
CA ILE A 457 39.14 88.51 0.15
C ILE A 457 39.28 89.03 -1.31
N LEU A 458 38.42 88.52 -2.21
CA LEU A 458 38.41 88.84 -3.64
C LEU A 458 37.31 89.83 -4.06
N GLY A 459 36.37 90.19 -3.19
CA GLY A 459 35.36 91.22 -3.36
C GLY A 459 35.71 92.48 -2.52
#